data_671da8b85661e3de48d2b47cc24ab41a
#
_entry.id   671da8b85661e3de48d2b47cc24ab41a
#
_cell.length_a   1.000
_cell.length_b   1.000
_cell.length_c   1.000
_cell.angle_alpha   90.00
_cell.angle_beta   90.00
_cell.angle_gamma   90.00
#
_symmetry.space_group_name_H-M   'P 1'
#
loop_
_entity.id
_entity.type
_entity.pdbx_description
1 polymer ?
#
loop_
_entity_poly.entity_id
_entity_poly.type
_entity_poly.pdbx_seq_one_letter_code
_entity_poly.pdbx_strand_id
1 'polypeptide(L)'
;SSAASDVYKRQVGSDANIFDVIPAHAKKLNIQNPIISNEYLDKIKFIEHDDFKSKSVKALYVAKEGNNGLERALEDLLKSVVKEVEDGANIIILSDRGINKDMAPMPMLLACAFVHHGVMKHNLRSKFGIIIESAEPREPHHFASLFGYGASAINPYMVNEIIVYQVEKGAIKGLSAENAIANFNKAIAKGLVKIMNKIGISTLHSYRGAQIFEALGLSKKFVDTYFCNTATRIEGIGLKEVEQEIAKRHEFAFGQKAAGEGVDLEIGGSYRWRRNGEAHMLNPASIAKLQLATKKGSYDTFEEYSKLVNDQTKQLMTLRGMFEFTDLDPIPIEEVEPWTKIVKRFKTGAMSLGSISEEAHENLANAMNRIGGKSNSGEGGEDPRRFTRDEDGEWRNSAIKQVASGRFGVSS
;
A
#
# COMPACT_ATOMS: atom_id res chain seq x y z
N SER A 1 -25.98 -3.01 -7.05
CA SER A 1 -25.88 -4.20 -6.20
C SER A 1 -26.00 -3.83 -4.73
N SER A 2 -26.56 -4.72 -3.89
CA SER A 2 -26.83 -4.47 -2.47
C SER A 2 -25.59 -4.10 -1.65
N ALA A 3 -24.40 -4.64 -1.98
CA ALA A 3 -23.15 -4.32 -1.29
C ALA A 3 -22.76 -2.83 -1.37
N ALA A 4 -23.06 -2.16 -2.46
CA ALA A 4 -22.75 -0.73 -2.61
C ALA A 4 -23.58 0.15 -1.67
N SER A 5 -24.83 -0.21 -1.36
CA SER A 5 -25.69 0.57 -0.48
C SER A 5 -25.24 0.54 0.98
N ASP A 6 -24.68 -0.58 1.44
CA ASP A 6 -24.26 -0.73 2.82
C ASP A 6 -22.88 -0.11 3.13
N VAL A 7 -22.05 0.11 2.11
CA VAL A 7 -20.82 0.91 2.26
C VAL A 7 -21.16 2.42 2.36
N TYR A 8 -22.26 2.86 1.73
CA TYR A 8 -22.68 4.27 1.74
C TYR A 8 -23.65 4.65 2.85
N LYS A 9 -24.25 3.67 3.54
CA LYS A 9 -25.14 3.90 4.68
C LYS A 9 -24.63 3.11 5.88
N ARG A 10 -24.12 3.81 6.87
CA ARG A 10 -23.51 3.22 8.04
C ARG A 10 -24.19 3.70 9.31
N GLN A 11 -24.38 2.79 10.23
CA GLN A 11 -24.88 3.07 11.57
C GLN A 11 -23.75 3.03 12.59
N VAL A 12 -23.66 4.06 13.44
CA VAL A 12 -22.69 4.17 14.51
C VAL A 12 -23.44 4.28 15.84
N GLY A 13 -22.96 3.61 16.87
CA GLY A 13 -23.54 3.57 18.20
C GLY A 13 -23.43 2.18 18.81
N SER A 14 -24.22 1.93 19.86
CA SER A 14 -24.23 0.62 20.50
C SER A 14 -24.97 -0.42 19.63
N ASP A 15 -24.40 -1.62 19.58
CA ASP A 15 -25.09 -2.80 19.08
C ASP A 15 -25.79 -3.49 20.24
N ALA A 16 -27.05 -3.81 20.04
CA ALA A 16 -27.86 -4.35 21.10
C ALA A 16 -27.60 -5.84 21.38
N ASN A 17 -27.97 -6.28 22.55
CA ASN A 17 -28.15 -7.70 22.81
C ASN A 17 -29.31 -8.24 21.98
N ILE A 18 -29.05 -9.17 21.06
CA ILE A 18 -30.07 -9.74 20.16
C ILE A 18 -31.18 -10.48 20.88
N PHE A 19 -30.97 -10.85 22.14
CA PHE A 19 -31.97 -11.51 22.98
C PHE A 19 -32.89 -10.53 23.70
N ASP A 20 -32.56 -9.23 23.71
CA ASP A 20 -33.37 -8.17 24.34
C ASP A 20 -34.12 -7.41 23.25
N VAL A 21 -35.42 -7.52 23.19
CA VAL A 21 -36.24 -6.79 22.22
C VAL A 21 -36.69 -5.47 22.83
N ILE A 22 -35.82 -4.45 22.74
CA ILE A 22 -36.13 -3.11 23.25
C ILE A 22 -35.95 -2.03 22.15
N PRO A 23 -36.76 -0.95 22.17
CA PRO A 23 -36.68 0.11 21.16
C PRO A 23 -35.33 0.82 21.10
N ALA A 24 -34.55 0.82 22.17
CA ALA A 24 -33.21 1.41 22.22
C ALA A 24 -32.23 0.80 21.18
N HIS A 25 -32.47 -0.40 20.70
CA HIS A 25 -31.68 -1.07 19.66
C HIS A 25 -31.76 -0.39 18.28
N ALA A 26 -32.84 0.34 17.99
CA ALA A 26 -33.00 1.09 16.76
C ALA A 26 -32.33 2.48 16.81
N LYS A 27 -31.87 2.92 17.99
CA LYS A 27 -31.24 4.23 18.19
C LYS A 27 -29.79 4.22 17.79
N LYS A 28 -29.53 4.45 16.49
CA LYS A 28 -28.20 4.52 15.90
C LYS A 28 -28.04 5.78 15.06
N LEU A 29 -26.86 6.37 15.11
CA LEU A 29 -26.50 7.47 14.24
C LEU A 29 -26.30 6.95 12.82
N ASN A 30 -27.15 7.39 11.88
CA ASN A 30 -27.05 6.99 10.49
C ASN A 30 -26.14 7.96 9.73
N ILE A 31 -25.01 7.48 9.23
CA ILE A 31 -24.06 8.24 8.43
C ILE A 31 -24.11 7.78 6.97
N GLN A 32 -24.09 8.75 6.05
CA GLN A 32 -24.20 8.44 4.62
C GLN A 32 -22.94 7.75 4.08
N ASN A 33 -21.76 8.12 4.59
CA ASN A 33 -20.49 7.57 4.17
C ASN A 33 -19.65 7.24 5.40
N PRO A 34 -19.00 6.08 5.49
CA PRO A 34 -18.14 5.74 6.61
C PRO A 34 -16.80 6.53 6.61
N ILE A 35 -16.50 7.25 5.53
CA ILE A 35 -15.38 8.19 5.45
C ILE A 35 -15.95 9.58 5.56
N ILE A 36 -15.65 10.28 6.64
CA ILE A 36 -16.33 11.52 7.03
C ILE A 36 -15.40 12.74 6.95
N SER A 37 -15.97 13.89 6.61
CA SER A 37 -15.27 15.17 6.60
C SER A 37 -14.98 15.67 8.02
N ASN A 38 -14.10 16.67 8.15
CA ASN A 38 -13.78 17.29 9.43
C ASN A 38 -15.05 17.94 10.05
N GLU A 39 -15.80 18.66 9.24
CA GLU A 39 -17.06 19.29 9.66
C GLU A 39 -18.09 18.25 10.17
N TYR A 40 -18.20 17.11 9.46
CA TYR A 40 -19.13 16.06 9.86
C TYR A 40 -18.72 15.42 11.20
N LEU A 41 -17.40 15.21 11.39
CA LEU A 41 -16.87 14.70 12.64
C LEU A 41 -17.16 15.68 13.80
N ASP A 42 -17.00 16.99 13.59
CA ASP A 42 -17.28 17.98 14.63
C ASP A 42 -18.75 17.96 15.05
N LYS A 43 -19.69 17.76 14.12
CA LYS A 43 -21.11 17.55 14.46
C LYS A 43 -21.32 16.32 15.36
N ILE A 44 -20.52 15.26 15.19
CA ILE A 44 -20.58 14.07 16.06
C ILE A 44 -19.91 14.33 17.41
N LYS A 45 -18.80 15.06 17.44
CA LYS A 45 -18.09 15.40 18.69
C LYS A 45 -18.97 16.20 19.67
N PHE A 46 -19.74 17.14 19.12
CA PHE A 46 -20.56 18.07 19.86
C PHE A 46 -22.06 17.74 19.76
N ILE A 47 -22.40 16.46 19.56
CA ILE A 47 -23.78 16.02 19.47
C ILE A 47 -24.52 16.26 20.80
N GLU A 48 -25.59 17.05 20.72
CA GLU A 48 -26.49 17.31 21.85
C GLU A 48 -27.78 16.50 21.66
N HIS A 49 -27.78 15.26 22.14
CA HIS A 49 -28.93 14.36 22.03
C HIS A 49 -28.89 13.34 23.14
N ASP A 50 -30.00 13.10 23.82
CA ASP A 50 -30.10 12.20 24.98
C ASP A 50 -29.63 10.77 24.71
N ASP A 51 -29.82 10.29 23.48
CA ASP A 51 -29.48 8.93 23.08
C ASP A 51 -28.02 8.75 22.62
N PHE A 52 -27.27 9.85 22.42
CA PHE A 52 -25.90 9.81 21.89
C PHE A 52 -24.95 10.59 22.78
N LYS A 53 -23.95 9.92 23.30
CA LYS A 53 -22.85 10.50 24.06
C LYS A 53 -21.54 10.19 23.39
N SER A 54 -20.94 11.20 22.76
CA SER A 54 -19.65 11.11 22.08
C SER A 54 -18.51 11.53 23.00
N LYS A 55 -17.41 10.78 22.95
CA LYS A 55 -16.16 11.07 23.68
C LYS A 55 -14.95 10.87 22.80
N SER A 56 -14.05 11.87 22.81
CA SER A 56 -12.76 11.80 22.15
C SER A 56 -11.67 11.36 23.12
N VAL A 57 -10.94 10.31 22.78
CA VAL A 57 -9.80 9.79 23.53
C VAL A 57 -8.55 9.94 22.68
N LYS A 58 -7.49 10.51 23.27
CA LYS A 58 -6.24 10.78 22.56
C LYS A 58 -5.41 9.51 22.37
N ALA A 59 -5.03 9.22 21.14
CA ALA A 59 -4.11 8.16 20.77
C ALA A 59 -2.70 8.75 20.58
N LEU A 60 -2.18 9.37 21.64
CA LEU A 60 -0.87 10.02 21.69
C LEU A 60 -0.08 9.51 22.90
N TYR A 61 1.25 9.57 22.80
CA TYR A 61 2.14 9.27 23.93
C TYR A 61 3.33 10.23 23.98
N VAL A 62 4.03 10.28 25.10
CA VAL A 62 5.19 11.17 25.29
C VAL A 62 6.36 10.66 24.46
N ALA A 63 6.81 11.46 23.49
CA ALA A 63 7.79 11.06 22.49
C ALA A 63 9.17 10.66 23.03
N LYS A 64 9.56 11.20 24.20
CA LYS A 64 10.87 10.99 24.82
C LYS A 64 10.82 10.13 26.08
N GLU A 65 9.75 9.42 26.33
CA GLU A 65 9.56 8.65 27.56
C GLU A 65 10.50 7.42 27.66
N GLY A 66 11.12 7.02 26.53
CA GLY A 66 12.03 5.87 26.48
C GLY A 66 11.31 4.54 26.77
N ASN A 67 12.08 3.48 26.93
CA ASN A 67 11.65 2.09 27.05
C ASN A 67 10.20 1.84 27.50
N ASN A 68 9.39 1.28 26.59
CA ASN A 68 7.97 0.90 26.79
C ASN A 68 6.98 2.08 26.95
N GLY A 69 7.28 3.26 26.46
CA GLY A 69 6.36 4.40 26.47
C GLY A 69 5.08 4.11 25.69
N LEU A 70 5.21 3.52 24.51
CA LEU A 70 4.09 3.14 23.67
C LEU A 70 3.22 2.05 24.31
N GLU A 71 3.82 1.05 24.98
CA GLU A 71 3.07 -0.03 25.65
C GLU A 71 2.19 0.51 26.77
N ARG A 72 2.78 1.32 27.67
CA ARG A 72 2.02 1.96 28.76
C ARG A 72 0.90 2.85 28.23
N ALA A 73 1.20 3.62 27.22
CA ALA A 73 0.22 4.51 26.62
C ALA A 73 -0.95 3.77 25.94
N LEU A 74 -0.72 2.62 25.32
CA LEU A 74 -1.79 1.75 24.80
C LEU A 74 -2.66 1.21 25.93
N GLU A 75 -2.07 0.77 27.04
CA GLU A 75 -2.84 0.33 28.20
C GLU A 75 -3.69 1.45 28.81
N ASP A 76 -3.14 2.66 28.92
CA ASP A 76 -3.85 3.82 29.44
C ASP A 76 -4.95 4.30 28.48
N LEU A 77 -4.73 4.18 27.16
CA LEU A 77 -5.76 4.40 26.15
C LEU A 77 -6.94 3.45 26.37
N LEU A 78 -6.67 2.14 26.55
CA LEU A 78 -7.70 1.14 26.79
C LEU A 78 -8.48 1.44 28.09
N LYS A 79 -7.79 1.73 29.21
CA LYS A 79 -8.42 2.11 30.47
C LYS A 79 -9.32 3.33 30.31
N SER A 80 -8.85 4.35 29.57
CA SER A 80 -9.62 5.56 29.32
C SER A 80 -10.90 5.27 28.52
N VAL A 81 -10.80 4.42 27.48
CA VAL A 81 -11.97 4.01 26.70
C VAL A 81 -12.96 3.21 27.56
N VAL A 82 -12.49 2.26 28.35
CA VAL A 82 -13.33 1.47 29.25
C VAL A 82 -14.11 2.41 30.17
N LYS A 83 -13.42 3.34 30.83
CA LYS A 83 -14.05 4.33 31.72
C LYS A 83 -15.12 5.17 31.02
N GLU A 84 -14.81 5.75 29.85
CA GLU A 84 -15.78 6.60 29.15
C GLU A 84 -17.03 5.81 28.73
N VAL A 85 -16.86 4.52 28.34
CA VAL A 85 -17.99 3.66 27.99
C VAL A 85 -18.80 3.26 29.21
N GLU A 86 -18.19 2.97 30.34
CA GLU A 86 -18.86 2.71 31.62
C GLU A 86 -19.62 3.95 32.11
N ASP A 87 -19.08 5.15 31.86
CA ASP A 87 -19.72 6.44 32.09
C ASP A 87 -20.85 6.78 31.08
N GLY A 88 -21.17 5.84 30.18
CA GLY A 88 -22.31 5.88 29.27
C GLY A 88 -22.02 6.43 27.88
N ALA A 89 -20.75 6.62 27.48
CA ALA A 89 -20.43 6.96 26.09
C ALA A 89 -20.74 5.80 25.15
N ASN A 90 -21.47 6.08 24.08
CA ASN A 90 -21.80 5.10 23.03
C ASN A 90 -21.15 5.42 21.67
N ILE A 91 -20.38 6.49 21.61
CA ILE A 91 -19.50 6.85 20.47
C ILE A 91 -18.13 7.23 21.05
N ILE A 92 -17.10 6.45 20.68
CA ILE A 92 -15.71 6.74 21.08
C ILE A 92 -14.94 7.17 19.83
N ILE A 93 -14.29 8.32 19.89
CA ILE A 93 -13.44 8.85 18.83
C ILE A 93 -11.99 8.69 19.27
N LEU A 94 -11.24 7.79 18.61
CA LEU A 94 -9.80 7.69 18.80
C LEU A 94 -9.13 8.73 17.91
N SER A 95 -8.35 9.63 18.50
CA SER A 95 -7.80 10.80 17.82
C SER A 95 -6.30 10.93 18.03
N ASP A 96 -5.55 11.07 16.94
CA ASP A 96 -4.13 11.45 16.97
C ASP A 96 -3.89 12.97 16.81
N ARG A 97 -4.95 13.78 16.81
CA ARG A 97 -4.79 15.25 16.81
C ARG A 97 -4.09 15.73 18.08
N GLY A 98 -3.16 16.65 17.90
CA GLY A 98 -2.36 17.22 18.98
C GLY A 98 -0.92 16.75 18.99
N ILE A 99 -0.48 16.09 17.92
CA ILE A 99 0.94 15.77 17.68
C ILE A 99 1.76 17.07 17.77
N ASN A 100 2.84 17.05 18.54
CA ASN A 100 3.75 18.17 18.71
C ASN A 100 5.14 17.65 19.13
N LYS A 101 6.08 18.53 19.44
CA LYS A 101 7.46 18.17 19.79
C LYS A 101 7.59 17.22 21.00
N ASP A 102 6.57 17.16 21.86
CA ASP A 102 6.58 16.37 23.10
C ASP A 102 5.66 15.13 22.99
N MET A 103 4.69 15.15 22.07
CA MET A 103 3.68 14.11 21.91
C MET A 103 3.75 13.45 20.54
N ALA A 104 4.03 12.16 20.50
CA ALA A 104 4.04 11.34 19.31
C ALA A 104 2.71 10.59 19.12
N PRO A 105 2.30 10.28 17.88
CA PRO A 105 1.08 9.51 17.63
C PRO A 105 1.31 8.02 17.89
N MET A 106 0.32 7.36 18.46
CA MET A 106 0.25 5.90 18.40
C MET A 106 -0.12 5.51 16.95
N PRO A 107 0.46 4.43 16.37
CA PRO A 107 -0.04 3.93 15.09
C PRO A 107 -1.53 3.63 15.20
N MET A 108 -2.34 4.30 14.39
CA MET A 108 -3.79 4.28 14.60
C MET A 108 -4.41 2.88 14.40
N LEU A 109 -3.84 2.08 13.50
CA LEU A 109 -4.27 0.70 13.32
C LEU A 109 -3.99 -0.14 14.58
N LEU A 110 -2.83 0.04 15.21
CA LEU A 110 -2.46 -0.62 16.46
C LEU A 110 -3.39 -0.19 17.60
N ALA A 111 -3.61 1.11 17.76
CA ALA A 111 -4.51 1.65 18.80
C ALA A 111 -5.96 1.15 18.61
N CYS A 112 -6.47 1.18 17.37
CA CYS A 112 -7.81 0.70 17.05
C CYS A 112 -7.97 -0.80 17.36
N ALA A 113 -7.05 -1.63 16.89
CA ALA A 113 -7.09 -3.07 17.11
C ALA A 113 -6.98 -3.43 18.59
N PHE A 114 -6.07 -2.78 19.33
CA PHE A 114 -5.88 -3.02 20.74
C PHE A 114 -7.11 -2.63 21.57
N VAL A 115 -7.71 -1.48 21.28
CA VAL A 115 -8.99 -1.07 21.91
C VAL A 115 -10.10 -2.05 21.54
N HIS A 116 -10.25 -2.38 20.25
CA HIS A 116 -11.30 -3.29 19.78
C HIS A 116 -11.28 -4.64 20.51
N HIS A 117 -10.12 -5.26 20.65
CA HIS A 117 -9.97 -6.55 21.33
C HIS A 117 -9.94 -6.43 22.85
N GLY A 118 -9.32 -5.36 23.38
CA GLY A 118 -9.20 -5.13 24.81
C GLY A 118 -10.56 -4.97 25.49
N VAL A 119 -11.45 -4.19 24.91
CA VAL A 119 -12.79 -3.95 25.46
C VAL A 119 -13.70 -5.19 25.46
N MET A 120 -13.39 -6.21 24.64
CA MET A 120 -14.13 -7.49 24.67
C MET A 120 -13.95 -8.21 26.00
N LYS A 121 -12.76 -8.09 26.62
CA LYS A 121 -12.47 -8.67 27.96
C LYS A 121 -13.32 -8.04 29.07
N HIS A 122 -13.84 -6.84 28.82
CA HIS A 122 -14.72 -6.10 29.72
C HIS A 122 -16.21 -6.22 29.36
N ASN A 123 -16.56 -7.02 28.33
CA ASN A 123 -17.93 -7.15 27.79
C ASN A 123 -18.54 -5.81 27.33
N LEU A 124 -17.72 -4.88 26.86
CA LEU A 124 -18.14 -3.54 26.48
C LEU A 124 -18.20 -3.31 24.97
N ARG A 125 -17.65 -4.23 24.14
CA ARG A 125 -17.46 -3.97 22.72
C ARG A 125 -18.75 -3.62 21.96
N SER A 126 -19.86 -4.22 22.32
CA SER A 126 -21.17 -3.95 21.70
C SER A 126 -21.82 -2.65 22.17
N LYS A 127 -21.34 -2.03 23.24
CA LYS A 127 -21.97 -0.85 23.82
C LYS A 127 -21.65 0.45 23.10
N PHE A 128 -20.67 0.47 22.18
CA PHE A 128 -20.27 1.70 21.50
C PHE A 128 -19.72 1.46 20.09
N GLY A 129 -19.76 2.52 19.28
CA GLY A 129 -19.09 2.60 17.99
C GLY A 129 -17.72 3.28 18.09
N ILE A 130 -16.72 2.81 17.32
CA ILE A 130 -15.40 3.43 17.25
C ILE A 130 -15.34 4.30 15.99
N ILE A 131 -15.04 5.58 16.18
CA ILE A 131 -14.69 6.50 15.08
C ILE A 131 -13.20 6.80 15.17
N ILE A 132 -12.53 6.79 14.03
CA ILE A 132 -11.11 7.14 13.92
C ILE A 132 -10.97 8.56 13.39
N GLU A 133 -10.23 9.39 14.10
CA GLU A 133 -9.74 10.69 13.62
C GLU A 133 -8.22 10.63 13.52
N SER A 134 -7.69 10.49 12.30
CA SER A 134 -6.26 10.23 12.13
C SER A 134 -5.67 10.89 10.89
N ALA A 135 -4.38 11.25 10.99
CA ALA A 135 -3.57 11.73 9.88
C ALA A 135 -3.05 10.60 8.98
N GLU A 136 -3.10 9.34 9.44
CA GLU A 136 -2.45 8.22 8.73
C GLU A 136 -3.22 7.69 7.50
N PRO A 137 -4.57 7.55 7.49
CA PRO A 137 -5.28 6.92 6.37
C PRO A 137 -5.24 7.77 5.11
N ARG A 138 -4.67 7.23 4.02
CA ARG A 138 -4.52 7.92 2.72
C ARG A 138 -4.97 7.09 1.54
N GLU A 139 -4.88 5.77 1.64
CA GLU A 139 -5.14 4.82 0.55
C GLU A 139 -6.22 3.82 0.94
N PRO A 140 -6.96 3.22 -0.02
CA PRO A 140 -8.05 2.29 0.28
C PRO A 140 -7.69 1.20 1.27
N HIS A 141 -6.45 0.69 1.23
CA HIS A 141 -6.01 -0.39 2.12
C HIS A 141 -5.87 0.05 3.58
N HIS A 142 -5.46 1.30 3.82
CA HIS A 142 -5.42 1.86 5.18
C HIS A 142 -6.82 1.91 5.80
N PHE A 143 -7.82 2.32 5.02
CA PHE A 143 -9.22 2.34 5.47
C PHE A 143 -9.75 0.91 5.65
N ALA A 144 -9.45 0.01 4.72
CA ALA A 144 -9.86 -1.39 4.81
C ALA A 144 -9.34 -2.05 6.10
N SER A 145 -8.07 -1.83 6.43
CA SER A 145 -7.46 -2.36 7.66
C SER A 145 -8.14 -1.80 8.91
N LEU A 146 -8.33 -0.49 9.00
CA LEU A 146 -8.99 0.12 10.15
C LEU A 146 -10.43 -0.38 10.33
N PHE A 147 -11.21 -0.51 9.25
CA PHE A 147 -12.54 -1.10 9.33
C PHE A 147 -12.49 -2.57 9.76
N GLY A 148 -11.55 -3.35 9.23
CA GLY A 148 -11.37 -4.75 9.59
C GLY A 148 -11.06 -4.95 11.07
N TYR A 149 -10.34 -4.02 11.68
CA TYR A 149 -10.01 -4.02 13.11
C TYR A 149 -10.94 -3.16 13.98
N GLY A 150 -12.16 -2.89 13.53
CA GLY A 150 -13.23 -2.44 14.40
C GLY A 150 -13.73 -1.02 14.24
N ALA A 151 -13.11 -0.20 13.37
CA ALA A 151 -13.62 1.15 13.11
C ALA A 151 -15.03 1.13 12.52
N SER A 152 -15.87 2.07 12.94
CA SER A 152 -17.22 2.28 12.41
C SER A 152 -17.25 3.39 11.38
N ALA A 153 -16.44 4.43 11.56
CA ALA A 153 -16.22 5.52 10.64
C ALA A 153 -14.80 6.04 10.76
N ILE A 154 -14.29 6.69 9.73
CA ILE A 154 -12.93 7.23 9.68
C ILE A 154 -12.97 8.65 9.15
N ASN A 155 -12.34 9.56 9.88
CA ASN A 155 -12.04 10.92 9.46
C ASN A 155 -10.54 11.04 9.15
N PRO A 156 -10.15 11.09 7.86
CA PRO A 156 -8.75 11.30 7.47
C PRO A 156 -8.44 12.81 7.47
N TYR A 157 -8.40 13.42 8.65
CA TYR A 157 -8.40 14.88 8.76
C TYR A 157 -7.25 15.54 8.01
N MET A 158 -6.06 14.95 8.03
CA MET A 158 -4.90 15.51 7.33
C MET A 158 -5.06 15.49 5.81
N VAL A 159 -5.66 14.44 5.26
CA VAL A 159 -6.00 14.37 3.82
C VAL A 159 -6.98 15.46 3.46
N ASN A 160 -8.02 15.66 4.28
CA ASN A 160 -9.00 16.72 4.06
C ASN A 160 -8.33 18.10 4.06
N GLU A 161 -7.45 18.38 5.03
CA GLU A 161 -6.70 19.62 5.12
C GLU A 161 -5.74 19.83 3.94
N ILE A 162 -5.04 18.78 3.51
CA ILE A 162 -4.18 18.82 2.34
C ILE A 162 -4.98 19.12 1.06
N ILE A 163 -6.14 18.52 0.88
CA ILE A 163 -7.01 18.79 -0.28
C ILE A 163 -7.45 20.26 -0.29
N VAL A 164 -7.88 20.79 0.85
CA VAL A 164 -8.24 22.22 0.97
C VAL A 164 -7.06 23.09 0.55
N TYR A 165 -5.89 22.86 1.14
CA TYR A 165 -4.67 23.60 0.81
C TYR A 165 -4.32 23.53 -0.69
N GLN A 166 -4.42 22.36 -1.32
CA GLN A 166 -4.11 22.19 -2.75
C GLN A 166 -5.11 22.91 -3.66
N VAL A 167 -6.37 22.99 -3.26
CA VAL A 167 -7.38 23.81 -3.97
C VAL A 167 -7.06 25.30 -3.84
N GLU A 168 -6.76 25.79 -2.64
CA GLU A 168 -6.41 27.18 -2.37
C GLU A 168 -5.13 27.61 -3.12
N LYS A 169 -4.15 26.73 -3.23
CA LYS A 169 -2.93 26.97 -4.01
C LYS A 169 -3.11 26.82 -5.53
N GLY A 170 -4.30 26.46 -5.99
CA GLY A 170 -4.61 26.28 -7.42
C GLY A 170 -3.96 25.07 -8.07
N ALA A 171 -3.45 24.11 -7.28
CA ALA A 171 -2.95 22.83 -7.78
C ALA A 171 -4.09 21.92 -8.24
N ILE A 172 -5.21 21.95 -7.53
CA ILE A 172 -6.47 21.33 -7.96
C ILE A 172 -7.35 22.44 -8.58
N LYS A 173 -7.56 22.35 -9.90
CA LYS A 173 -8.31 23.35 -10.66
C LYS A 173 -9.73 22.89 -10.96
N GLY A 174 -10.67 23.83 -11.00
CA GLY A 174 -12.06 23.59 -11.43
C GLY A 174 -12.93 22.83 -10.43
N LEU A 175 -12.46 22.66 -9.18
CA LEU A 175 -13.23 22.04 -8.10
C LEU A 175 -13.20 22.91 -6.84
N SER A 176 -14.32 22.95 -6.11
CA SER A 176 -14.31 23.43 -4.72
C SER A 176 -13.63 22.40 -3.81
N ALA A 177 -13.14 22.84 -2.65
CA ALA A 177 -12.55 21.96 -1.64
C ALA A 177 -13.54 20.84 -1.23
N GLU A 178 -14.80 21.20 -1.03
CA GLU A 178 -15.90 20.27 -0.69
C GLU A 178 -16.06 19.16 -1.75
N ASN A 179 -16.11 19.54 -3.03
CA ASN A 179 -16.22 18.59 -4.14
C ASN A 179 -14.96 17.72 -4.29
N ALA A 180 -13.79 18.28 -4.05
CA ALA A 180 -12.52 17.53 -4.08
C ALA A 180 -12.46 16.49 -2.95
N ILE A 181 -12.86 16.84 -1.72
CA ILE A 181 -12.99 15.90 -0.59
C ILE A 181 -14.05 14.83 -0.89
N ALA A 182 -15.22 15.22 -1.44
CA ALA A 182 -16.25 14.26 -1.82
C ALA A 182 -15.76 13.27 -2.88
N ASN A 183 -14.97 13.72 -3.86
CA ASN A 183 -14.35 12.86 -4.87
C ASN A 183 -13.32 11.90 -4.26
N PHE A 184 -12.50 12.36 -3.32
CA PHE A 184 -11.59 11.50 -2.57
C PHE A 184 -12.37 10.42 -1.81
N ASN A 185 -13.36 10.81 -1.02
CA ASN A 185 -14.18 9.88 -0.25
C ASN A 185 -14.87 8.84 -1.16
N LYS A 186 -15.37 9.27 -2.31
CA LYS A 186 -15.95 8.37 -3.32
C LYS A 186 -14.93 7.40 -3.91
N ALA A 187 -13.71 7.84 -4.15
CA ALA A 187 -12.63 6.99 -4.66
C ALA A 187 -12.25 5.92 -3.63
N ILE A 188 -12.07 6.29 -2.36
CA ILE A 188 -11.81 5.35 -1.27
C ILE A 188 -12.96 4.35 -1.11
N ALA A 189 -14.22 4.82 -1.09
CA ALA A 189 -15.38 3.95 -0.99
C ALA A 189 -15.45 2.92 -2.14
N LYS A 190 -15.14 3.33 -3.38
CA LYS A 190 -15.02 2.38 -4.52
C LYS A 190 -13.91 1.36 -4.31
N GLY A 191 -12.76 1.77 -3.76
CA GLY A 191 -11.66 0.88 -3.40
C GLY A 191 -12.09 -0.17 -2.36
N LEU A 192 -12.80 0.26 -1.30
CA LEU A 192 -13.35 -0.64 -0.28
C LEU A 192 -14.33 -1.65 -0.86
N VAL A 193 -15.28 -1.19 -1.69
CA VAL A 193 -16.22 -2.10 -2.39
C VAL A 193 -15.49 -3.13 -3.22
N LYS A 194 -14.42 -2.74 -3.92
CA LYS A 194 -13.59 -3.66 -4.71
C LYS A 194 -12.91 -4.71 -3.85
N ILE A 195 -12.37 -4.32 -2.68
CA ILE A 195 -11.75 -5.25 -1.71
C ILE A 195 -12.81 -6.22 -1.18
N MET A 196 -13.95 -5.70 -0.72
CA MET A 196 -15.04 -6.50 -0.17
C MET A 196 -15.60 -7.49 -1.21
N ASN A 197 -15.77 -7.08 -2.45
CA ASN A 197 -16.22 -7.94 -3.53
C ASN A 197 -15.27 -9.12 -3.79
N LYS A 198 -13.96 -8.87 -3.74
CA LYS A 198 -12.96 -9.94 -3.93
C LYS A 198 -12.95 -10.97 -2.80
N ILE A 199 -13.29 -10.53 -1.60
CA ILE A 199 -13.35 -11.38 -0.40
C ILE A 199 -14.73 -12.05 -0.28
N GLY A 200 -15.75 -11.53 -0.96
CA GLY A 200 -17.12 -12.05 -0.91
C GLY A 200 -17.92 -11.55 0.30
N ILE A 201 -17.47 -10.49 0.98
CA ILE A 201 -18.19 -9.88 2.11
C ILE A 201 -19.03 -8.70 1.61
N SER A 202 -20.35 -8.77 1.80
CA SER A 202 -21.30 -7.80 1.22
C SER A 202 -21.56 -6.58 2.08
N THR A 203 -21.33 -6.64 3.40
CA THR A 203 -21.61 -5.53 4.31
C THR A 203 -20.38 -5.12 5.10
N LEU A 204 -20.22 -3.83 5.38
CA LEU A 204 -19.12 -3.33 6.20
C LEU A 204 -19.22 -3.84 7.65
N HIS A 205 -20.44 -4.10 8.13
CA HIS A 205 -20.66 -4.68 9.45
C HIS A 205 -20.05 -6.08 9.57
N SER A 206 -20.26 -6.92 8.58
CA SER A 206 -19.69 -8.27 8.52
C SER A 206 -18.18 -8.28 8.21
N TYR A 207 -17.66 -7.18 7.65
CA TYR A 207 -16.23 -7.01 7.39
C TYR A 207 -15.42 -6.77 8.67
N ARG A 208 -16.03 -6.14 9.68
CA ARG A 208 -15.39 -5.90 10.98
C ARG A 208 -15.14 -7.21 11.72
N GLY A 209 -13.89 -7.46 12.12
CA GLY A 209 -13.52 -8.66 12.86
C GLY A 209 -13.60 -9.95 12.04
N ALA A 210 -13.67 -9.87 10.70
CA ALA A 210 -13.79 -11.04 9.84
C ALA A 210 -12.50 -11.86 9.69
N GLN A 211 -11.40 -11.45 10.33
CA GLN A 211 -10.09 -12.15 10.32
C GLN A 211 -9.57 -12.42 8.90
N ILE A 212 -9.69 -11.44 8.03
CA ILE A 212 -9.34 -11.53 6.60
C ILE A 212 -7.93 -11.06 6.28
N PHE A 213 -7.18 -10.60 7.28
CA PHE A 213 -5.81 -10.12 7.13
C PHE A 213 -4.81 -11.18 7.57
N GLU A 214 -3.62 -11.11 6.99
CA GLU A 214 -2.44 -11.83 7.42
C GLU A 214 -1.35 -10.82 7.79
N ALA A 215 -0.70 -11.01 8.94
CA ALA A 215 0.43 -10.20 9.35
C ALA A 215 1.72 -10.78 8.76
N LEU A 216 2.51 -9.93 8.12
CA LEU A 216 3.81 -10.27 7.55
C LEU A 216 4.88 -9.41 8.23
N GLY A 217 5.93 -10.05 8.74
CA GLY A 217 7.05 -9.36 9.37
C GLY A 217 6.76 -8.82 10.77
N LEU A 218 5.71 -9.29 11.43
CA LEU A 218 5.38 -9.00 12.83
C LEU A 218 5.54 -10.26 13.68
N SER A 219 6.18 -10.14 14.84
CA SER A 219 6.37 -11.28 15.74
C SER A 219 5.04 -11.86 16.22
N LYS A 220 5.00 -13.18 16.42
CA LYS A 220 3.80 -13.86 16.91
C LYS A 220 3.29 -13.26 18.22
N LYS A 221 4.20 -12.97 19.16
CA LYS A 221 3.86 -12.33 20.44
C LYS A 221 3.16 -10.97 20.24
N PHE A 222 3.65 -10.15 19.32
CA PHE A 222 3.06 -8.87 18.98
C PHE A 222 1.66 -9.02 18.40
N VAL A 223 1.51 -9.94 17.44
CA VAL A 223 0.23 -10.21 16.79
C VAL A 223 -0.79 -10.76 17.78
N ASP A 224 -0.42 -11.74 18.57
CA ASP A 224 -1.32 -12.35 19.57
C ASP A 224 -1.80 -11.32 20.64
N THR A 225 -0.96 -10.31 20.96
CA THR A 225 -1.30 -9.29 21.94
C THR A 225 -2.19 -8.20 21.36
N TYR A 226 -1.86 -7.68 20.18
CA TYR A 226 -2.46 -6.43 19.67
C TYR A 226 -3.43 -6.68 18.50
N PHE A 227 -3.24 -7.75 17.72
CA PHE A 227 -4.04 -8.10 16.56
C PHE A 227 -4.64 -9.51 16.70
N CYS A 228 -5.27 -9.77 17.84
CA CYS A 228 -5.76 -11.09 18.21
C CYS A 228 -6.40 -11.86 17.05
N ASN A 229 -6.03 -13.15 16.93
CA ASN A 229 -6.50 -14.06 15.90
C ASN A 229 -6.11 -13.72 14.45
N THR A 230 -5.23 -12.76 14.23
CA THR A 230 -4.67 -12.51 12.91
C THR A 230 -3.64 -13.60 12.60
N ALA A 231 -3.73 -14.20 11.42
CA ALA A 231 -2.75 -15.19 10.97
C ALA A 231 -1.38 -14.52 10.77
N THR A 232 -0.30 -15.18 11.22
CA THR A 232 1.08 -14.79 10.92
C THR A 232 1.90 -16.03 10.61
N ARG A 233 2.59 -16.03 9.48
CA ARG A 233 3.46 -17.12 9.00
C ARG A 233 4.91 -16.68 8.87
N ILE A 234 5.14 -15.37 8.75
CA ILE A 234 6.46 -14.77 8.65
C ILE A 234 6.59 -13.79 9.79
N GLU A 235 7.36 -14.17 10.80
CA GLU A 235 7.61 -13.35 11.97
C GLU A 235 8.62 -12.23 11.68
N GLY A 236 8.73 -11.28 12.58
CA GLY A 236 9.65 -10.14 12.46
C GLY A 236 9.65 -9.26 13.68
N ILE A 237 9.38 -7.97 13.49
CA ILE A 237 9.48 -6.94 14.52
C ILE A 237 8.36 -7.03 15.56
N GLY A 238 8.67 -6.51 16.75
CA GLY A 238 7.72 -6.35 17.86
C GLY A 238 7.40 -4.90 18.15
N LEU A 239 6.75 -4.67 19.31
CA LEU A 239 6.33 -3.32 19.72
C LEU A 239 7.52 -2.35 19.87
N LYS A 240 8.65 -2.84 20.35
CA LYS A 240 9.86 -2.03 20.55
C LYS A 240 10.36 -1.42 19.25
N GLU A 241 10.43 -2.21 18.20
CA GLU A 241 10.87 -1.74 16.88
C GLU A 241 9.84 -0.77 16.28
N VAL A 242 8.55 -1.03 16.46
CA VAL A 242 7.48 -0.09 16.05
C VAL A 242 7.64 1.25 16.79
N GLU A 243 7.87 1.25 18.11
CA GLU A 243 8.14 2.46 18.88
C GLU A 243 9.38 3.21 18.36
N GLN A 244 10.45 2.51 18.06
CA GLN A 244 11.66 3.09 17.48
C GLN A 244 11.43 3.75 16.12
N GLU A 245 10.63 3.14 15.26
CA GLU A 245 10.26 3.74 13.97
C GLU A 245 9.45 5.02 14.13
N ILE A 246 8.52 5.04 15.07
CA ILE A 246 7.76 6.25 15.40
C ILE A 246 8.70 7.33 15.92
N ALA A 247 9.59 7.00 16.86
CA ALA A 247 10.54 7.93 17.42
C ALA A 247 11.43 8.57 16.33
N LYS A 248 11.90 7.78 15.38
CA LYS A 248 12.69 8.29 14.23
C LYS A 248 11.88 9.26 13.36
N ARG A 249 10.62 8.93 13.04
CA ARG A 249 9.74 9.82 12.26
C ARG A 249 9.42 11.11 13.04
N HIS A 250 9.17 10.99 14.33
CA HIS A 250 8.90 12.12 15.20
C HIS A 250 10.14 13.04 15.34
N GLU A 251 11.32 12.47 15.54
CA GLU A 251 12.59 13.21 15.56
C GLU A 251 12.87 13.90 14.22
N PHE A 252 12.57 13.24 13.10
CA PHE A 252 12.66 13.86 11.78
C PHE A 252 11.74 15.07 11.64
N ALA A 253 10.51 14.98 12.18
CA ALA A 253 9.51 16.04 12.05
C ALA A 253 9.75 17.23 13.01
N PHE A 254 10.27 16.98 14.23
CA PHE A 254 10.36 17.98 15.29
C PHE A 254 11.78 18.21 15.84
N GLY A 255 12.78 17.45 15.37
CA GLY A 255 14.17 17.57 15.81
C GLY A 255 14.86 18.84 15.33
N GLN A 256 16.08 19.09 15.83
CA GLN A 256 16.85 20.30 15.53
C GLN A 256 17.08 20.54 14.02
N LYS A 257 17.13 19.48 13.21
CA LYS A 257 17.25 19.60 11.75
C LYS A 257 15.97 20.11 11.08
N ALA A 258 14.81 19.92 11.70
CA ALA A 258 13.54 20.41 11.19
C ALA A 258 13.32 21.90 11.47
N ALA A 259 14.05 22.49 12.41
CA ALA A 259 13.96 23.90 12.79
C ALA A 259 14.78 24.84 11.86
N GLY A 260 15.53 24.29 10.89
CA GLY A 260 16.26 25.08 9.88
C GLY A 260 15.35 25.57 8.76
N GLU A 261 15.57 26.79 8.27
CA GLU A 261 14.89 27.31 7.09
C GLU A 261 15.04 26.32 5.91
N GLY A 262 13.92 25.87 5.35
CA GLY A 262 13.89 25.11 4.10
C GLY A 262 14.22 23.61 4.26
N VAL A 263 13.58 22.91 5.18
CA VAL A 263 13.55 21.45 5.11
C VAL A 263 12.69 21.06 3.89
N ASP A 264 13.35 20.92 2.76
CA ASP A 264 12.71 20.36 1.57
C ASP A 264 12.26 18.93 1.86
N LEU A 265 11.09 18.59 1.36
CA LEU A 265 10.63 17.19 1.37
C LEU A 265 11.66 16.33 0.65
N GLU A 266 11.85 15.10 1.14
CA GLU A 266 12.69 14.14 0.44
C GLU A 266 12.27 14.04 -1.03
N ILE A 267 13.27 14.07 -1.91
CA ILE A 267 13.05 14.00 -3.37
C ILE A 267 12.32 12.72 -3.73
N GLY A 268 12.47 11.69 -2.92
CA GLY A 268 11.91 10.36 -3.14
C GLY A 268 12.63 9.66 -4.29
N GLY A 269 11.87 8.94 -5.13
CA GLY A 269 12.44 8.24 -6.26
C GLY A 269 12.45 6.72 -6.11
N SER A 270 11.82 6.15 -5.08
CA SER A 270 11.77 4.69 -4.86
C SER A 270 11.14 3.94 -6.03
N TYR A 271 10.06 4.49 -6.60
CA TYR A 271 9.27 3.83 -7.66
C TYR A 271 9.64 4.24 -9.08
N ARG A 272 10.30 5.38 -9.24
CA ARG A 272 10.82 5.86 -10.52
C ARG A 272 12.00 6.78 -10.28
N TRP A 273 12.90 6.83 -11.25
CA TRP A 273 14.04 7.74 -11.21
C TRP A 273 13.60 9.20 -11.03
N ARG A 274 14.27 9.92 -10.15
CA ARG A 274 14.21 11.37 -10.00
C ARG A 274 15.61 11.94 -9.88
N ARG A 275 15.80 13.12 -10.41
CA ARG A 275 17.08 13.82 -10.29
C ARG A 275 17.39 14.06 -8.81
N ASN A 276 18.58 13.69 -8.37
CA ASN A 276 19.03 13.72 -6.97
C ASN A 276 18.21 12.83 -5.99
N GLY A 277 17.38 11.93 -6.50
CA GLY A 277 16.68 10.93 -5.71
C GLY A 277 17.45 9.62 -5.62
N GLU A 278 16.75 8.56 -5.25
CA GLU A 278 17.30 7.22 -5.19
C GLU A 278 17.89 6.76 -6.53
N ALA A 279 19.02 6.07 -6.48
CA ALA A 279 19.66 5.57 -7.70
C ALA A 279 18.90 4.40 -8.32
N HIS A 280 18.78 4.44 -9.62
CA HIS A 280 18.17 3.37 -10.41
C HIS A 280 19.13 2.93 -11.51
N MET A 281 19.22 1.61 -11.73
CA MET A 281 19.98 1.03 -12.84
C MET A 281 19.44 1.52 -14.19
N LEU A 282 18.10 1.57 -14.33
CA LEU A 282 17.42 2.17 -15.46
C LEU A 282 17.16 3.65 -15.18
N ASN A 283 18.03 4.49 -15.67
CA ASN A 283 17.99 5.95 -15.53
C ASN A 283 18.16 6.61 -16.91
N PRO A 284 17.94 7.92 -17.05
CA PRO A 284 18.05 8.61 -18.34
C PRO A 284 19.37 8.38 -19.06
N ALA A 285 20.50 8.29 -18.36
CA ALA A 285 21.81 8.07 -18.97
C ALA A 285 21.96 6.67 -19.52
N SER A 286 21.60 5.63 -18.75
CA SER A 286 21.68 4.24 -19.20
C SER A 286 20.70 3.97 -20.38
N ILE A 287 19.49 4.49 -20.30
CA ILE A 287 18.49 4.36 -21.38
C ILE A 287 18.98 5.04 -22.66
N ALA A 288 19.45 6.28 -22.56
CA ALA A 288 19.96 7.03 -23.72
C ALA A 288 21.16 6.33 -24.37
N LYS A 289 22.09 5.78 -23.57
CA LYS A 289 23.25 5.05 -24.12
C LYS A 289 22.83 3.76 -24.84
N LEU A 290 21.89 2.99 -24.28
CA LEU A 290 21.38 1.78 -24.94
C LEU A 290 20.70 2.11 -26.27
N GLN A 291 19.80 3.11 -26.26
CA GLN A 291 19.11 3.55 -27.49
C GLN A 291 20.08 4.07 -28.54
N LEU A 292 21.10 4.82 -28.12
CA LEU A 292 22.10 5.35 -29.06
C LEU A 292 23.00 4.23 -29.64
N ALA A 293 23.40 3.28 -28.80
CA ALA A 293 24.20 2.13 -29.22
C ALA A 293 23.47 1.29 -30.30
N THR A 294 22.21 0.99 -30.05
CA THR A 294 21.38 0.21 -30.99
C THR A 294 21.10 1.00 -32.27
N LYS A 295 20.76 2.29 -32.18
CA LYS A 295 20.47 3.13 -33.34
C LYS A 295 21.68 3.31 -34.28
N LYS A 296 22.89 3.42 -33.69
CA LYS A 296 24.14 3.62 -34.44
C LYS A 296 24.85 2.31 -34.79
N GLY A 297 24.45 1.17 -34.21
CA GLY A 297 25.20 -0.08 -34.32
C GLY A 297 26.62 0.02 -33.71
N SER A 298 26.79 0.86 -32.66
CA SER A 298 28.09 1.17 -32.05
C SER A 298 28.35 0.28 -30.83
N TYR A 299 29.37 -0.58 -30.92
CA TYR A 299 29.79 -1.41 -29.82
C TYR A 299 30.42 -0.61 -28.67
N ASP A 300 31.20 0.41 -28.97
CA ASP A 300 31.81 1.28 -27.94
C ASP A 300 30.74 1.97 -27.09
N THR A 301 29.66 2.46 -27.72
CA THR A 301 28.53 3.05 -26.98
C THR A 301 27.78 1.99 -26.16
N PHE A 302 27.71 0.76 -26.64
CA PHE A 302 27.13 -0.36 -25.87
C PHE A 302 28.03 -0.73 -24.67
N GLU A 303 29.34 -0.69 -24.83
CA GLU A 303 30.27 -0.91 -23.72
C GLU A 303 30.12 0.16 -22.62
N GLU A 304 29.93 1.44 -23.01
CA GLU A 304 29.63 2.50 -22.05
C GLU A 304 28.31 2.24 -21.30
N TYR A 305 27.27 1.78 -22.00
CA TYR A 305 26.02 1.36 -21.38
C TYR A 305 26.25 0.20 -20.39
N SER A 306 27.00 -0.82 -20.81
CA SER A 306 27.30 -1.98 -19.98
C SER A 306 28.02 -1.60 -18.70
N LYS A 307 29.00 -0.66 -18.77
CA LYS A 307 29.68 -0.11 -17.59
C LYS A 307 28.72 0.59 -16.65
N LEU A 308 27.80 1.42 -17.16
CA LEU A 308 26.81 2.13 -16.36
C LEU A 308 25.87 1.18 -15.59
N VAL A 309 25.54 0.04 -16.20
CA VAL A 309 24.60 -0.94 -15.59
C VAL A 309 25.32 -1.92 -14.65
N ASN A 310 26.53 -2.35 -14.99
CA ASN A 310 27.24 -3.40 -14.27
C ASN A 310 28.16 -2.87 -13.17
N ASP A 311 28.73 -1.66 -13.34
CA ASP A 311 29.58 -1.06 -12.30
C ASP A 311 28.71 -0.40 -11.22
N GLN A 312 28.45 -1.12 -10.17
CA GLN A 312 27.71 -0.67 -8.99
C GLN A 312 28.60 -0.40 -7.77
N THR A 313 29.93 -0.33 -7.97
CA THR A 313 30.90 -0.16 -6.88
C THR A 313 30.72 1.14 -6.11
N LYS A 314 30.29 2.20 -6.78
CA LYS A 314 30.06 3.52 -6.17
C LYS A 314 28.65 3.69 -5.58
N GLN A 315 27.69 2.99 -6.13
CA GLN A 315 26.29 3.12 -5.74
C GLN A 315 25.55 1.82 -6.05
N LEU A 316 25.22 1.07 -5.01
CA LEU A 316 24.44 -0.16 -5.14
C LEU A 316 23.01 0.16 -5.56
N MET A 317 22.52 -0.50 -6.61
CA MET A 317 21.19 -0.30 -7.16
C MET A 317 20.38 -1.60 -7.24
N THR A 318 21.03 -2.75 -7.13
CA THR A 318 20.39 -4.07 -7.21
C THR A 318 21.08 -5.04 -6.26
N LEU A 319 20.38 -6.10 -5.86
CA LEU A 319 20.98 -7.19 -5.06
C LEU A 319 22.19 -7.83 -5.77
N ARG A 320 22.15 -7.91 -7.11
CA ARG A 320 23.29 -8.43 -7.91
C ARG A 320 24.57 -7.63 -7.69
N GLY A 321 24.46 -6.31 -7.50
CA GLY A 321 25.62 -5.45 -7.22
C GLY A 321 26.29 -5.72 -5.87
N MET A 322 25.65 -6.49 -4.99
CA MET A 322 26.21 -6.91 -3.68
C MET A 322 27.03 -8.21 -3.77
N PHE A 323 27.03 -8.88 -4.91
CA PHE A 323 27.76 -10.13 -5.11
C PHE A 323 29.09 -9.89 -5.81
N GLU A 324 30.09 -10.62 -5.42
CA GLU A 324 31.40 -10.70 -6.06
C GLU A 324 31.64 -12.12 -6.55
N PHE A 325 32.44 -12.25 -7.59
CA PHE A 325 32.88 -13.56 -8.04
C PHE A 325 33.92 -14.09 -7.06
N THR A 326 33.84 -15.39 -6.77
CA THR A 326 34.89 -16.07 -6.01
C THR A 326 36.15 -16.18 -6.84
N ASP A 327 37.28 -15.81 -6.29
CA ASP A 327 38.58 -16.03 -6.94
C ASP A 327 38.85 -17.53 -7.01
N LEU A 328 38.94 -18.04 -8.22
CA LEU A 328 39.27 -19.44 -8.52
C LEU A 328 40.46 -19.48 -9.46
N ASP A 329 41.17 -20.62 -9.49
CA ASP A 329 42.22 -20.83 -10.45
C ASP A 329 41.64 -20.77 -11.88
N PRO A 330 42.27 -20.04 -12.81
CA PRO A 330 41.79 -19.92 -14.16
C PRO A 330 41.85 -21.26 -14.89
N ILE A 331 40.78 -21.53 -15.67
CA ILE A 331 40.74 -22.70 -16.57
C ILE A 331 41.16 -22.30 -17.99
N PRO A 332 41.64 -23.23 -18.81
CA PRO A 332 41.91 -22.98 -20.22
C PRO A 332 40.70 -22.45 -20.96
N ILE A 333 40.89 -21.51 -21.89
CA ILE A 333 39.78 -20.88 -22.62
C ILE A 333 38.91 -21.87 -23.39
N GLU A 334 39.51 -22.99 -23.83
CA GLU A 334 38.85 -24.07 -24.56
C GLU A 334 37.86 -24.84 -23.69
N GLU A 335 38.04 -24.80 -22.38
CA GLU A 335 37.12 -25.41 -21.41
C GLU A 335 35.99 -24.48 -21.00
N VAL A 336 36.09 -23.18 -21.29
CA VAL A 336 35.05 -22.22 -21.02
C VAL A 336 33.86 -22.40 -21.98
N GLU A 337 32.64 -22.50 -21.44
CA GLU A 337 31.45 -22.64 -22.27
C GLU A 337 31.29 -21.44 -23.21
N PRO A 338 31.26 -21.64 -24.56
CA PRO A 338 31.14 -20.54 -25.49
C PRO A 338 29.74 -19.87 -25.38
N TRP A 339 29.71 -18.56 -25.57
CA TRP A 339 28.46 -17.76 -25.49
C TRP A 339 27.36 -18.30 -26.40
N THR A 340 27.71 -18.87 -27.56
CA THR A 340 26.75 -19.48 -28.52
C THR A 340 26.01 -20.69 -27.95
N LYS A 341 26.56 -21.36 -26.92
CA LYS A 341 25.87 -22.40 -26.15
C LYS A 341 25.04 -21.76 -25.01
N ILE A 342 25.57 -20.73 -24.37
CA ILE A 342 24.92 -20.04 -23.25
C ILE A 342 23.60 -19.42 -23.68
N VAL A 343 23.58 -18.67 -24.78
CA VAL A 343 22.38 -17.95 -25.28
C VAL A 343 21.21 -18.87 -25.62
N LYS A 344 21.46 -20.15 -25.92
CA LYS A 344 20.38 -21.12 -26.18
C LYS A 344 19.48 -21.39 -24.97
N ARG A 345 19.96 -21.08 -23.78
CA ARG A 345 19.18 -21.17 -22.54
C ARG A 345 18.37 -19.91 -22.23
N PHE A 346 18.60 -18.82 -22.95
CA PHE A 346 17.91 -17.55 -22.73
C PHE A 346 16.56 -17.51 -23.44
N LYS A 347 15.62 -16.85 -22.80
CA LYS A 347 14.26 -16.64 -23.29
C LYS A 347 13.86 -15.19 -23.05
N THR A 348 13.07 -14.62 -23.96
CA THR A 348 12.43 -13.33 -23.69
C THR A 348 11.29 -13.50 -22.69
N GLY A 349 10.94 -12.42 -21.98
CA GLY A 349 9.65 -12.34 -21.31
C GLY A 349 8.50 -12.50 -22.31
N ALA A 350 7.35 -12.99 -21.85
CA ALA A 350 6.16 -13.08 -22.67
C ALA A 350 5.61 -11.67 -22.97
N MET A 351 5.51 -11.34 -24.25
CA MET A 351 4.89 -10.10 -24.73
C MET A 351 3.87 -10.45 -25.79
N SER A 352 2.60 -10.22 -25.50
CA SER A 352 1.51 -10.52 -26.43
C SER A 352 1.39 -9.46 -27.51
N LEU A 353 1.01 -9.88 -28.72
CA LEU A 353 0.56 -8.97 -29.76
C LEU A 353 -0.63 -8.13 -29.22
N GLY A 354 -0.56 -6.81 -29.39
CA GLY A 354 -1.49 -5.87 -28.78
C GLY A 354 -0.94 -5.13 -27.57
N SER A 355 0.04 -5.70 -26.83
CA SER A 355 0.83 -4.97 -25.84
C SER A 355 2.05 -4.27 -26.43
N ILE A 356 2.54 -4.79 -27.55
CA ILE A 356 3.59 -4.20 -28.40
C ILE A 356 3.14 -4.22 -29.86
N SER A 357 3.81 -3.46 -30.71
CA SER A 357 3.51 -3.47 -32.15
C SER A 357 3.97 -4.79 -32.81
N GLU A 358 3.41 -5.09 -33.97
CA GLU A 358 3.75 -6.29 -34.72
C GLU A 358 5.24 -6.32 -35.10
N GLU A 359 5.77 -5.18 -35.54
CA GLU A 359 7.17 -5.05 -35.93
C GLU A 359 8.13 -5.30 -34.77
N ALA A 360 7.79 -4.80 -33.57
CA ALA A 360 8.57 -5.04 -32.37
C ALA A 360 8.53 -6.52 -31.96
N HIS A 361 7.35 -7.14 -32.07
CA HIS A 361 7.16 -8.56 -31.77
C HIS A 361 7.95 -9.47 -32.73
N GLU A 362 7.89 -9.18 -34.04
CA GLU A 362 8.66 -9.90 -35.07
C GLU A 362 10.17 -9.69 -34.92
N ASN A 363 10.60 -8.47 -34.62
CA ASN A 363 12.01 -8.16 -34.41
C ASN A 363 12.61 -8.93 -33.22
N LEU A 364 11.88 -9.03 -32.12
CA LEU A 364 12.30 -9.85 -30.97
C LEU A 364 12.42 -11.34 -31.35
N ALA A 365 11.43 -11.87 -32.08
CA ALA A 365 11.46 -13.26 -32.52
C ALA A 365 12.66 -13.53 -33.42
N ASN A 366 12.88 -12.66 -34.41
CA ASN A 366 13.98 -12.76 -35.33
C ASN A 366 15.34 -12.68 -34.62
N ALA A 367 15.51 -11.72 -33.74
CA ALA A 367 16.74 -11.57 -32.96
C ALA A 367 17.06 -12.83 -32.15
N MET A 368 16.08 -13.40 -31.47
CA MET A 368 16.27 -14.62 -30.67
C MET A 368 16.55 -15.84 -31.55
N ASN A 369 15.88 -15.96 -32.69
CA ASN A 369 16.14 -17.03 -33.64
C ASN A 369 17.57 -16.97 -34.21
N ARG A 370 18.07 -15.77 -34.53
CA ARG A 370 19.44 -15.57 -35.04
C ARG A 370 20.50 -16.03 -34.04
N ILE A 371 20.33 -15.73 -32.75
CA ILE A 371 21.32 -16.14 -31.74
C ILE A 371 21.05 -17.54 -31.17
N GLY A 372 19.99 -18.22 -31.58
CA GLY A 372 19.60 -19.55 -31.08
C GLY A 372 18.93 -19.55 -29.70
N GLY A 373 18.52 -18.38 -29.21
CA GLY A 373 17.65 -18.23 -28.03
C GLY A 373 16.19 -18.51 -28.34
N LYS A 374 15.28 -18.17 -27.41
CA LYS A 374 13.84 -18.42 -27.59
C LYS A 374 13.03 -17.15 -27.27
N SER A 375 12.23 -16.71 -28.23
CA SER A 375 11.21 -15.70 -27.95
C SER A 375 9.90 -16.33 -27.48
N ASN A 376 9.10 -15.57 -26.74
CA ASN A 376 7.82 -16.00 -26.20
C ASN A 376 6.74 -15.02 -26.67
N SER A 377 5.79 -15.52 -27.46
CA SER A 377 4.69 -14.71 -28.03
C SER A 377 3.59 -14.34 -27.03
N GLY A 378 3.64 -14.86 -25.80
CA GLY A 378 2.52 -14.73 -24.87
C GLY A 378 1.28 -15.46 -25.37
N GLU A 379 0.11 -14.95 -25.00
CA GLU A 379 -1.21 -15.54 -25.28
C GLU A 379 -1.92 -14.94 -26.50
N GLY A 380 -1.34 -13.93 -27.14
CA GLY A 380 -1.98 -13.18 -28.23
C GLY A 380 -1.91 -13.84 -29.60
N GLY A 381 -1.21 -14.96 -29.72
CA GLY A 381 -1.01 -15.65 -31.01
C GLY A 381 0.00 -14.96 -31.94
N GLU A 382 0.15 -15.47 -33.13
CA GLU A 382 1.02 -14.95 -34.19
C GLU A 382 0.34 -15.10 -35.55
N ASP A 383 0.61 -14.16 -36.45
CA ASP A 383 0.12 -14.26 -37.84
C ASP A 383 0.70 -15.51 -38.51
N PRO A 384 -0.11 -16.31 -39.25
CA PRO A 384 0.35 -17.52 -39.91
C PRO A 384 1.53 -17.33 -40.86
N ARG A 385 1.68 -16.15 -41.48
CA ARG A 385 2.84 -15.82 -42.34
C ARG A 385 4.17 -15.96 -41.62
N ARG A 386 4.19 -15.80 -40.29
CA ARG A 386 5.40 -15.89 -39.46
C ARG A 386 5.92 -17.32 -39.30
N PHE A 387 5.14 -18.33 -39.66
CA PHE A 387 5.55 -19.74 -39.60
C PHE A 387 6.37 -20.19 -40.79
N THR A 388 6.42 -19.38 -41.85
CA THR A 388 7.30 -19.58 -43.00
C THR A 388 8.50 -18.65 -42.89
N ARG A 389 9.67 -19.13 -43.40
CA ARG A 389 10.83 -18.27 -43.54
C ARG A 389 10.59 -17.29 -44.67
N ASP A 390 11.04 -16.04 -44.50
CA ASP A 390 11.02 -15.07 -45.57
C ASP A 390 12.11 -15.35 -46.62
N GLU A 391 12.15 -14.53 -47.67
CA GLU A 391 13.06 -14.70 -48.80
C GLU A 391 14.53 -14.66 -48.39
N ASP A 392 14.87 -13.91 -47.33
CA ASP A 392 16.21 -13.82 -46.76
C ASP A 392 16.56 -14.98 -45.83
N GLY A 393 15.64 -15.94 -45.64
CA GLY A 393 15.79 -17.09 -44.77
C GLY A 393 15.54 -16.78 -43.29
N GLU A 394 15.13 -15.57 -42.97
CA GLU A 394 14.80 -15.13 -41.62
C GLU A 394 13.52 -15.80 -41.12
N TRP A 395 13.50 -16.05 -39.81
CA TRP A 395 12.35 -16.69 -39.16
C TRP A 395 11.79 -15.81 -38.04
N ARG A 396 10.57 -15.34 -38.26
CA ARG A 396 9.92 -14.38 -37.36
C ARG A 396 8.98 -15.03 -36.36
N ASN A 397 8.89 -16.34 -36.33
CA ASN A 397 8.06 -17.08 -35.40
C ASN A 397 8.73 -17.15 -34.02
N SER A 398 7.95 -17.04 -32.97
CA SER A 398 8.41 -17.26 -31.61
C SER A 398 8.45 -18.74 -31.25
N ALA A 399 9.55 -19.19 -30.63
CA ALA A 399 9.73 -20.58 -30.25
C ALA A 399 8.78 -21.04 -29.13
N ILE A 400 8.34 -20.11 -28.27
CA ILE A 400 7.44 -20.37 -27.15
C ILE A 400 6.13 -19.65 -27.39
N LYS A 401 5.04 -20.41 -27.27
CA LYS A 401 3.67 -19.90 -27.34
C LYS A 401 2.92 -20.26 -26.07
N GLN A 402 2.04 -19.36 -25.63
CA GLN A 402 1.17 -19.59 -24.49
C GLN A 402 -0.27 -19.69 -24.97
N VAL A 403 -1.03 -20.57 -24.33
CA VAL A 403 -2.46 -20.76 -24.59
C VAL A 403 -3.21 -20.59 -23.29
N ALA A 404 -4.27 -19.77 -23.32
CA ALA A 404 -5.18 -19.61 -22.20
C ALA A 404 -6.60 -20.01 -22.60
N SER A 405 -7.24 -20.77 -21.75
CA SER A 405 -8.64 -21.19 -21.93
C SER A 405 -9.57 -19.96 -21.87
N GLY A 406 -10.44 -19.80 -22.87
CA GLY A 406 -11.47 -18.77 -22.90
C GLY A 406 -10.96 -17.33 -23.05
N ARG A 407 -9.72 -17.14 -23.47
CA ARG A 407 -9.11 -15.83 -23.69
C ARG A 407 -9.32 -15.30 -25.12
N PHE A 408 -9.31 -13.97 -25.24
CA PHE A 408 -9.28 -13.26 -26.52
C PHE A 408 -7.97 -13.51 -27.28
N GLY A 409 -8.04 -13.34 -28.59
CA GLY A 409 -6.87 -13.20 -29.44
C GLY A 409 -6.09 -14.49 -29.74
N VAL A 410 -6.59 -15.64 -29.35
CA VAL A 410 -6.03 -16.92 -29.79
C VAL A 410 -6.57 -17.21 -31.19
N SER A 411 -5.81 -16.86 -32.21
CA SER A 411 -6.05 -17.35 -33.58
C SER A 411 -5.38 -18.70 -33.76
N SER A 412 -6.05 -19.56 -34.47
CA SER A 412 -5.53 -20.88 -34.84
C SER A 412 -4.29 -20.77 -35.74
#